data_fae842b47eb3ffe7b49711c3ffbc37f6
#
_entry.id   fae842b47eb3ffe7b49711c3ffbc37f6
#
_cell.length_a   1.000
_cell.length_b   1.000
_cell.length_c   1.000
_cell.angle_alpha   90.00
_cell.angle_beta   90.00
_cell.angle_gamma   90.00
#
_symmetry.space_group_name_H-M   'P 1'
#
loop_
_entity.id
_entity.type
_entity.pdbx_description
1 polymer ?
#
loop_
_entity_poly.entity_id
_entity_poly.type
_entity_poly.pdbx_seq_one_letter_code
_entity_poly.pdbx_strand_id
1 'polypeptide(L)'
;GDIILALGPEPSLRWKLFSKQILSIAEKFDASMFLTLGSLLADVPHSRPVQIIGTAIDSDLIERFNLQRSRYEGPTGIVGILHDTCDEGSIPSASLWAAVPAYASHVPSPKASLALMRRACEIIGTPAPLATVMNLIERYEEQVDSLVQDDEDLVSYVERLETMTDNGMSINDEVDDSQLQFDFAGDSDEPADSGNLMDEVEQFLREQNGN
;
A
#
# COMPACT_ATOMS: atom_id res chain seq x y z
N GLY A 1 7.30 22.70 -9.53
CA GLY A 1 8.01 21.57 -10.15
C GLY A 1 7.04 20.73 -10.98
N ASP A 2 7.56 19.97 -11.89
CA ASP A 2 6.75 19.07 -12.72
C ASP A 2 6.62 17.71 -12.00
N ILE A 3 5.51 17.01 -12.22
CA ILE A 3 5.23 15.71 -11.60
C ILE A 3 5.00 14.70 -12.71
N ILE A 4 5.63 13.53 -12.60
CA ILE A 4 5.35 12.37 -13.44
C ILE A 4 4.51 11.42 -12.60
N LEU A 5 3.30 11.10 -13.06
CA LEU A 5 2.45 10.09 -12.44
C LEU A 5 2.55 8.80 -13.23
N ALA A 6 2.86 7.70 -12.54
CA ALA A 6 2.87 6.36 -13.09
C ALA A 6 1.85 5.49 -12.35
N LEU A 7 0.97 4.83 -13.10
CA LEU A 7 -0.01 3.89 -12.58
C LEU A 7 0.00 2.65 -13.48
N GLY A 8 0.04 1.47 -12.89
CA GLY A 8 0.01 0.22 -13.63
C GLY A 8 -0.12 -0.98 -12.71
N PRO A 9 -0.44 -2.16 -13.26
CA PRO A 9 -0.45 -3.39 -12.50
C PRO A 9 0.98 -3.80 -12.08
N GLU A 10 1.08 -4.56 -11.01
CA GLU A 10 2.33 -5.19 -10.63
C GLU A 10 2.80 -6.15 -11.73
N PRO A 11 4.07 -6.07 -12.16
CA PRO A 11 4.58 -6.99 -13.16
C PRO A 11 4.77 -8.39 -12.55
N SER A 12 4.23 -9.41 -13.21
CA SER A 12 4.37 -10.80 -12.74
C SER A 12 5.80 -11.32 -12.81
N LEU A 13 6.62 -10.83 -13.76
CA LEU A 13 7.98 -11.31 -14.03
C LEU A 13 8.92 -10.15 -14.37
N ARG A 14 10.24 -10.43 -14.32
CA ARG A 14 11.31 -9.51 -14.76
C ARG A 14 11.33 -8.18 -13.98
N TRP A 15 11.10 -8.23 -12.71
CA TRP A 15 11.05 -7.05 -11.85
C TRP A 15 12.29 -6.14 -11.96
N LYS A 16 13.49 -6.73 -12.05
CA LYS A 16 14.72 -5.97 -12.27
C LYS A 16 14.73 -5.18 -13.58
N LEU A 17 14.15 -5.74 -14.66
CA LEU A 17 14.05 -5.04 -15.93
C LEU A 17 13.02 -3.91 -15.83
N PHE A 18 11.86 -4.20 -15.25
CA PHE A 18 10.81 -3.20 -15.01
C PHE A 18 11.34 -2.03 -14.18
N SER A 19 11.97 -2.31 -13.03
CA SER A 19 12.51 -1.27 -12.14
C SER A 19 13.57 -0.41 -12.82
N LYS A 20 14.47 -1.00 -13.62
CA LYS A 20 15.44 -0.26 -14.42
C LYS A 20 14.78 0.62 -15.49
N GLN A 21 13.67 0.20 -16.08
CA GLN A 21 12.92 1.03 -17.02
C GLN A 21 12.27 2.24 -16.32
N ILE A 22 11.70 2.03 -15.13
CA ILE A 22 11.15 3.12 -14.31
C ILE A 22 12.28 4.08 -13.89
N LEU A 23 13.42 3.57 -13.40
CA LEU A 23 14.57 4.39 -13.05
C LEU A 23 15.06 5.22 -14.25
N SER A 24 15.13 4.62 -15.44
CA SER A 24 15.56 5.34 -16.64
C SER A 24 14.62 6.50 -17.04
N ILE A 25 13.34 6.41 -16.70
CA ILE A 25 12.39 7.52 -16.86
C ILE A 25 12.71 8.61 -15.85
N ALA A 26 12.93 8.26 -14.58
CA ALA A 26 13.29 9.22 -13.54
C ALA A 26 14.58 9.96 -13.88
N GLU A 27 15.62 9.25 -14.32
CA GLU A 27 16.89 9.84 -14.78
C GLU A 27 16.70 10.75 -15.99
N LYS A 28 15.93 10.32 -16.99
CA LYS A 28 15.69 11.10 -18.22
C LYS A 28 15.04 12.44 -17.95
N PHE A 29 14.21 12.52 -16.93
CA PHE A 29 13.51 13.76 -16.54
C PHE A 29 14.15 14.45 -15.33
N ASP A 30 15.33 14.02 -14.93
CA ASP A 30 16.07 14.58 -13.79
C ASP A 30 15.20 14.66 -12.52
N ALA A 31 14.51 13.55 -12.23
CA ALA A 31 13.61 13.48 -11.08
C ALA A 31 14.41 13.61 -9.78
N SER A 32 14.05 14.58 -8.96
CA SER A 32 14.69 14.86 -7.68
C SER A 32 14.26 13.90 -6.56
N MET A 33 13.16 13.17 -6.75
CA MET A 33 12.62 12.24 -5.77
C MET A 33 11.67 11.24 -6.44
N PHE A 34 11.66 10.00 -5.93
CA PHE A 34 10.72 8.95 -6.28
C PHE A 34 9.79 8.69 -5.09
N LEU A 35 8.49 8.69 -5.33
CA LEU A 35 7.49 8.50 -4.27
C LEU A 35 6.52 7.40 -4.67
N THR A 36 6.37 6.39 -3.82
CA THR A 36 5.34 5.37 -3.97
C THR A 36 4.15 5.66 -3.06
N LEU A 37 2.95 5.42 -3.58
CA LEU A 37 1.70 5.63 -2.86
C LEU A 37 0.92 4.31 -2.83
N GLY A 38 0.49 3.91 -1.66
CA GLY A 38 -0.28 2.68 -1.48
C GLY A 38 -1.24 2.76 -0.29
N SER A 39 -1.98 1.68 -0.08
CA SER A 39 -2.80 1.50 1.12
C SER A 39 -2.53 0.13 1.73
N LEU A 40 -2.77 0.03 3.03
CA LEU A 40 -2.71 -1.22 3.77
C LEU A 40 -3.99 -1.41 4.59
N LEU A 41 -4.41 -2.65 4.73
CA LEU A 41 -5.52 -3.00 5.60
C LEU A 41 -5.05 -2.96 7.06
N ALA A 42 -5.84 -2.32 7.91
CA ALA A 42 -5.49 -2.14 9.31
C ALA A 42 -6.74 -2.09 10.20
N ASP A 43 -6.52 -2.28 11.49
CA ASP A 43 -7.53 -2.16 12.52
C ASP A 43 -7.75 -0.69 12.87
N VAL A 44 -8.36 0.04 11.93
CA VAL A 44 -8.66 1.47 12.04
C VAL A 44 -10.13 1.75 11.77
N PRO A 45 -10.73 2.74 12.46
CA PRO A 45 -12.11 3.12 12.20
C PRO A 45 -12.20 4.01 10.96
N HIS A 46 -13.23 3.78 10.13
CA HIS A 46 -13.49 4.59 8.94
C HIS A 46 -13.92 6.03 9.27
N SER A 47 -14.52 6.23 10.45
CA SER A 47 -15.05 7.52 10.96
C SER A 47 -13.95 8.50 11.42
N ARG A 48 -12.72 8.07 11.63
CA ARG A 48 -11.60 8.91 12.08
C ARG A 48 -10.69 9.32 10.92
N PRO A 49 -9.81 10.33 11.10
CA PRO A 49 -8.82 10.72 10.10
C PRO A 49 -7.93 9.54 9.70
N VAL A 50 -7.67 9.42 8.39
CA VAL A 50 -6.79 8.36 7.87
C VAL A 50 -5.35 8.59 8.33
N GLN A 51 -4.76 7.57 8.91
CA GLN A 51 -3.34 7.57 9.28
C GLN A 51 -2.48 7.28 8.05
N ILE A 52 -1.41 8.04 7.87
CA ILE A 52 -0.43 7.85 6.79
C ILE A 52 0.89 7.40 7.41
N ILE A 53 1.33 6.21 7.02
CA ILE A 53 2.66 5.70 7.35
C ILE A 53 3.59 6.11 6.21
N GLY A 54 4.60 6.91 6.54
CA GLY A 54 5.61 7.33 5.59
C GLY A 54 6.96 6.72 5.93
N THR A 55 7.61 6.03 4.98
CA THR A 55 8.91 5.39 5.19
C THR A 55 9.93 5.81 4.15
N ALA A 56 11.20 5.86 4.56
CA ALA A 56 12.35 6.06 3.67
C ALA A 56 13.59 5.33 4.23
N ILE A 57 14.60 5.16 3.39
CA ILE A 57 15.93 4.67 3.79
C ILE A 57 16.84 5.85 4.11
N ASP A 58 16.75 6.91 3.31
CA ASP A 58 17.55 8.12 3.41
C ASP A 58 17.21 8.91 4.69
N SER A 59 18.24 9.18 5.52
CA SER A 59 18.10 9.89 6.79
C SER A 59 17.66 11.34 6.62
N ASP A 60 18.08 12.02 5.54
CA ASP A 60 17.73 13.40 5.28
C ASP A 60 16.23 13.53 4.91
N LEU A 61 15.69 12.54 4.16
CA LEU A 61 14.26 12.46 3.88
C LEU A 61 13.45 12.16 5.16
N ILE A 62 13.95 11.26 6.00
CA ILE A 62 13.32 10.91 7.28
C ILE A 62 13.20 12.15 8.16
N GLU A 63 14.28 12.89 8.35
CA GLU A 63 14.29 14.10 9.18
C GLU A 63 13.44 15.22 8.56
N ARG A 64 13.64 15.49 7.27
CA ARG A 64 12.98 16.60 6.55
C ARG A 64 11.47 16.46 6.47
N PHE A 65 10.99 15.24 6.27
CA PHE A 65 9.56 14.98 6.04
C PHE A 65 8.89 14.22 7.18
N ASN A 66 9.57 14.05 8.31
CA ASN A 66 9.06 13.30 9.47
C ASN A 66 8.53 11.91 9.03
N LEU A 67 9.40 11.17 8.34
CA LEU A 67 9.15 9.79 7.94
C LEU A 67 9.80 8.83 8.94
N GLN A 68 9.54 7.55 8.78
CA GLN A 68 10.16 6.50 9.59
C GLN A 68 11.17 5.73 8.75
N ARG A 69 12.15 5.10 9.39
CA ARG A 69 12.99 4.11 8.71
C ARG A 69 12.17 2.86 8.49
N SER A 70 12.12 2.38 7.25
CA SER A 70 11.50 1.09 6.98
C SER A 70 12.20 -0.01 7.79
N ARG A 71 11.41 -0.76 8.55
CA ARG A 71 11.86 -1.95 9.30
C ARG A 71 11.28 -3.24 8.73
N TYR A 72 10.67 -3.13 7.56
CA TYR A 72 10.00 -4.26 6.95
C TYR A 72 11.00 -5.37 6.59
N GLU A 73 10.82 -6.53 7.20
CA GLU A 73 11.59 -7.76 6.99
C GLU A 73 10.65 -8.88 6.50
N GLY A 74 10.14 -8.75 5.29
CA GLY A 74 9.19 -9.72 4.73
C GLY A 74 9.44 -9.99 3.24
N PRO A 75 8.54 -10.73 2.58
CA PRO A 75 8.62 -10.97 1.14
C PRO A 75 8.66 -9.65 0.37
N THR A 76 9.68 -9.47 -0.46
CA THR A 76 9.87 -8.23 -1.20
C THR A 76 8.91 -8.18 -2.39
N GLY A 77 7.99 -7.19 -2.40
CA GLY A 77 7.16 -6.84 -3.56
C GLY A 77 7.87 -5.89 -4.52
N ILE A 78 7.20 -5.55 -5.63
CA ILE A 78 7.76 -4.63 -6.65
C ILE A 78 8.13 -3.26 -6.07
N VAL A 79 7.40 -2.78 -5.06
CA VAL A 79 7.67 -1.50 -4.40
C VAL A 79 9.05 -1.51 -3.74
N GLY A 80 9.40 -2.58 -2.99
CA GLY A 80 10.74 -2.74 -2.41
C GLY A 80 11.83 -2.75 -3.46
N ILE A 81 11.66 -3.53 -4.54
CA ILE A 81 12.62 -3.58 -5.66
C ILE A 81 12.79 -2.21 -6.35
N LEU A 82 11.72 -1.42 -6.45
CA LEU A 82 11.79 -0.05 -6.98
C LEU A 82 12.62 0.85 -6.08
N HIS A 83 12.44 0.80 -4.77
CA HIS A 83 13.22 1.58 -3.82
C HIS A 83 14.69 1.17 -3.81
N ASP A 84 15.00 -0.14 -3.82
CA ASP A 84 16.37 -0.64 -3.95
C ASP A 84 17.03 -0.15 -5.24
N THR A 85 16.28 -0.16 -6.36
CA THR A 85 16.78 0.32 -7.66
C THR A 85 16.99 1.84 -7.64
N CYS A 86 16.15 2.61 -6.96
CA CYS A 86 16.34 4.05 -6.78
C CYS A 86 17.59 4.35 -5.94
N ASP A 87 17.83 3.58 -4.87
CA ASP A 87 19.01 3.71 -4.03
C ASP A 87 20.30 3.41 -4.82
N GLU A 88 20.32 2.31 -5.61
CA GLU A 88 21.42 2.00 -6.54
C GLU A 88 21.67 3.16 -7.53
N GLY A 89 20.61 3.84 -8.00
CA GLY A 89 20.68 4.98 -8.91
C GLY A 89 20.87 6.33 -8.22
N SER A 90 21.02 6.36 -6.90
CA SER A 90 21.15 7.58 -6.09
C SER A 90 19.99 8.57 -6.27
N ILE A 91 18.77 8.06 -6.51
CA ILE A 91 17.54 8.85 -6.53
C ILE A 91 16.87 8.71 -5.15
N PRO A 92 16.72 9.82 -4.39
CA PRO A 92 16.02 9.79 -3.11
C PRO A 92 14.61 9.21 -3.26
N SER A 93 14.23 8.28 -2.38
CA SER A 93 12.93 7.62 -2.50
C SER A 93 12.21 7.44 -1.16
N ALA A 94 10.88 7.50 -1.18
CA ALA A 94 10.04 7.28 -0.02
C ALA A 94 8.73 6.59 -0.40
N SER A 95 8.13 5.89 0.58
CA SER A 95 6.81 5.26 0.47
C SER A 95 5.81 5.96 1.39
N LEU A 96 4.59 6.15 0.92
CA LEU A 96 3.46 6.58 1.73
C LEU A 96 2.34 5.54 1.66
N TRP A 97 1.86 5.11 2.81
CA TRP A 97 0.82 4.10 2.95
C TRP A 97 -0.33 4.64 3.77
N ALA A 98 -1.53 4.62 3.20
CA ALA A 98 -2.75 4.97 3.91
C ALA A 98 -3.31 3.73 4.61
N ALA A 99 -3.59 3.83 5.90
CA ALA A 99 -4.31 2.81 6.62
C ALA A 99 -5.79 2.84 6.24
N VAL A 100 -6.33 1.71 5.79
CA VAL A 100 -7.74 1.55 5.46
C VAL A 100 -8.37 0.44 6.30
N PRO A 101 -9.65 0.59 6.70
CA PRO A 101 -10.32 -0.39 7.55
C PRO A 101 -10.35 -1.78 6.92
N ALA A 102 -9.84 -2.79 7.62
CA ALA A 102 -9.84 -4.18 7.14
C ALA A 102 -11.27 -4.70 6.91
N TYR A 103 -12.22 -4.31 7.75
CA TYR A 103 -13.64 -4.69 7.63
C TYR A 103 -14.37 -4.08 6.42
N ALA A 104 -13.80 -3.05 5.80
CA ALA A 104 -14.34 -2.40 4.60
C ALA A 104 -13.40 -2.50 3.39
N SER A 105 -12.57 -3.54 3.33
CA SER A 105 -11.50 -3.73 2.32
C SER A 105 -12.00 -3.69 0.86
N HIS A 106 -13.25 -4.10 0.63
CA HIS A 106 -13.87 -4.11 -0.70
C HIS A 106 -14.52 -2.78 -1.11
N VAL A 107 -14.54 -1.78 -0.20
CA VAL A 107 -15.10 -0.46 -0.47
C VAL A 107 -13.96 0.51 -0.80
N PRO A 108 -13.88 1.06 -2.04
CA PRO A 108 -12.86 2.05 -2.37
C PRO A 108 -12.92 3.25 -1.44
N SER A 109 -11.78 3.65 -0.85
CA SER A 109 -11.71 4.75 0.12
C SER A 109 -11.20 6.06 -0.51
N PRO A 110 -12.09 7.00 -0.89
CA PRO A 110 -11.70 8.34 -1.32
C PRO A 110 -11.06 9.14 -0.17
N LYS A 111 -11.38 8.79 1.07
CA LYS A 111 -10.79 9.38 2.28
C LYS A 111 -9.29 9.05 2.37
N ALA A 112 -8.90 7.80 2.13
CA ALA A 112 -7.51 7.38 2.06
C ALA A 112 -6.76 8.03 0.88
N SER A 113 -7.40 8.09 -0.29
CA SER A 113 -6.85 8.76 -1.46
C SER A 113 -6.57 10.25 -1.21
N LEU A 114 -7.49 10.95 -0.52
CA LEU A 114 -7.30 12.34 -0.16
C LEU A 114 -6.15 12.53 0.84
N ALA A 115 -6.05 11.65 1.83
CA ALA A 115 -4.98 11.72 2.83
C ALA A 115 -3.59 11.50 2.19
N LEU A 116 -3.46 10.51 1.29
CA LEU A 116 -2.24 10.27 0.50
C LEU A 116 -1.89 11.48 -0.36
N MET A 117 -2.88 12.02 -1.09
CA MET A 117 -2.68 13.18 -1.95
C MET A 117 -2.21 14.40 -1.15
N ARG A 118 -2.81 14.68 0.01
CA ARG A 118 -2.38 15.76 0.90
C ARG A 118 -0.93 15.56 1.33
N ARG A 119 -0.60 14.37 1.80
CA ARG A 119 0.75 14.06 2.28
C ARG A 119 1.79 14.13 1.17
N ALA A 120 1.50 13.61 -0.01
CA ALA A 120 2.36 13.74 -1.18
C ALA A 120 2.57 15.21 -1.59
N CYS A 121 1.49 16.00 -1.62
CA CYS A 121 1.57 17.43 -1.93
C CYS A 121 2.40 18.23 -0.92
N GLU A 122 2.34 17.88 0.38
CA GLU A 122 3.21 18.47 1.40
C GLU A 122 4.69 18.19 1.12
N ILE A 123 5.04 16.96 0.75
CA ILE A 123 6.41 16.57 0.41
C ILE A 123 6.90 17.31 -0.85
N ILE A 124 6.04 17.43 -1.85
CA ILE A 124 6.34 18.10 -3.13
C ILE A 124 6.37 19.62 -2.97
N GLY A 125 5.74 20.16 -1.92
CA GLY A 125 5.64 21.61 -1.69
C GLY A 125 4.59 22.30 -2.58
N THR A 126 3.47 21.61 -2.87
CA THR A 126 2.35 22.14 -3.68
C THR A 126 1.02 22.01 -2.93
N PRO A 127 0.05 22.91 -3.13
CA PRO A 127 -1.25 22.76 -2.50
C PRO A 127 -2.02 21.57 -3.08
N ALA A 128 -2.69 20.80 -2.22
CA ALA A 128 -3.53 19.69 -2.63
C ALA A 128 -4.87 20.19 -3.24
N PRO A 129 -5.35 19.64 -4.38
CA PRO A 129 -6.62 19.99 -4.99
C PRO A 129 -7.80 19.34 -4.24
N LEU A 130 -8.31 20.01 -3.20
CA LEU A 130 -9.26 19.41 -2.25
C LEU A 130 -10.72 19.38 -2.72
N ALA A 131 -11.11 20.26 -3.65
CA ALA A 131 -12.52 20.55 -3.91
C ALA A 131 -13.35 19.41 -4.52
N THR A 132 -12.71 18.45 -5.19
CA THR A 132 -13.40 17.42 -6.00
C THR A 132 -13.76 16.16 -5.23
N VAL A 133 -13.20 15.95 -4.03
CA VAL A 133 -13.24 14.66 -3.33
C VAL A 133 -14.21 14.65 -2.15
N MET A 134 -14.64 15.80 -1.65
CA MET A 134 -15.45 15.90 -0.41
C MET A 134 -16.77 15.12 -0.49
N ASN A 135 -17.53 15.28 -1.58
CA ASN A 135 -18.80 14.55 -1.74
C ASN A 135 -18.63 13.03 -1.87
N LEU A 136 -17.44 12.58 -2.28
CA LEU A 136 -17.14 11.15 -2.36
C LEU A 136 -16.84 10.59 -0.98
N ILE A 137 -16.25 11.39 -0.10
CA ILE A 137 -15.96 10.99 1.29
C ILE A 137 -17.26 10.79 2.07
N GLU A 138 -18.20 11.72 1.97
CA GLU A 138 -19.51 11.61 2.63
C GLU A 138 -20.22 10.31 2.23
N ARG A 139 -20.27 10.01 0.92
CA ARG A 139 -20.86 8.77 0.41
C ARG A 139 -20.16 7.51 0.88
N TYR A 140 -18.82 7.56 0.97
CA TYR A 140 -18.02 6.47 1.48
C TYR A 140 -18.34 6.20 2.95
N GLU A 141 -18.38 7.25 3.78
CA GLU A 141 -18.71 7.13 5.20
C GLU A 141 -20.14 6.57 5.39
N GLU A 142 -21.14 7.11 4.68
CA GLU A 142 -22.51 6.58 4.70
C GLU A 142 -22.59 5.11 4.28
N GLN A 143 -21.83 4.70 3.27
CA GLN A 143 -21.80 3.31 2.80
C GLN A 143 -21.18 2.37 3.83
N VAL A 144 -20.09 2.77 4.47
CA VAL A 144 -19.42 1.95 5.48
C VAL A 144 -20.23 1.94 6.77
N ASP A 145 -20.84 3.06 7.18
CA ASP A 145 -21.76 3.13 8.30
C ASP A 145 -22.92 2.13 8.14
N SER A 146 -23.52 2.08 6.95
CA SER A 146 -24.59 1.12 6.65
C SER A 146 -24.14 -0.34 6.79
N LEU A 147 -22.93 -0.64 6.28
CA LEU A 147 -22.33 -1.98 6.40
C LEU A 147 -22.06 -2.36 7.86
N VAL A 148 -21.60 -1.42 8.66
CA VAL A 148 -21.34 -1.64 10.08
C VAL A 148 -22.64 -1.85 10.86
N GLN A 149 -23.69 -1.07 10.59
CA GLN A 149 -24.97 -1.14 11.29
C GLN A 149 -25.72 -2.46 11.07
N ASP A 150 -25.43 -3.19 10.01
CA ASP A 150 -26.07 -4.48 9.70
C ASP A 150 -25.51 -5.64 10.56
N ASP A 151 -24.44 -5.43 11.36
CA ASP A 151 -23.78 -6.44 12.17
C ASP A 151 -23.42 -5.89 13.57
N GLU A 152 -24.09 -6.38 14.62
CA GLU A 152 -23.88 -5.93 16.03
C GLU A 152 -22.45 -6.16 16.54
N ASP A 153 -21.79 -7.25 16.10
CA ASP A 153 -20.39 -7.54 16.47
C ASP A 153 -19.44 -6.53 15.82
N LEU A 154 -19.74 -6.17 14.59
CA LEU A 154 -18.96 -5.15 13.86
C LEU A 154 -19.15 -3.74 14.44
N VAL A 155 -20.36 -3.39 14.88
CA VAL A 155 -20.63 -2.14 15.61
C VAL A 155 -19.71 -2.06 16.84
N SER A 156 -19.76 -3.09 17.70
CA SER A 156 -18.95 -3.15 18.91
C SER A 156 -17.43 -3.11 18.62
N TYR A 157 -17.02 -3.70 17.51
CA TYR A 157 -15.63 -3.67 17.08
C TYR A 157 -15.20 -2.26 16.66
N VAL A 158 -16.01 -1.58 15.82
CA VAL A 158 -15.71 -0.22 15.36
C VAL A 158 -15.69 0.78 16.52
N GLU A 159 -16.64 0.72 17.47
CA GLU A 159 -16.64 1.55 18.67
C GLU A 159 -15.37 1.39 19.51
N ARG A 160 -14.84 0.18 19.60
CA ARG A 160 -13.57 -0.09 20.26
C ARG A 160 -12.39 0.55 19.52
N LEU A 161 -12.34 0.43 18.18
CA LEU A 161 -11.29 1.05 17.35
C LEU A 161 -11.34 2.59 17.47
N GLU A 162 -12.53 3.17 17.49
CA GLU A 162 -12.71 4.62 17.70
C GLU A 162 -12.15 5.06 19.05
N THR A 163 -12.50 4.32 20.10
CA THR A 163 -12.00 4.61 21.46
C THR A 163 -10.48 4.52 21.53
N MET A 164 -9.88 3.51 20.90
CA MET A 164 -8.42 3.36 20.84
C MET A 164 -7.78 4.53 20.10
N THR A 165 -8.31 4.90 18.95
CA THR A 165 -7.83 6.03 18.15
C THR A 165 -7.95 7.36 18.92
N ASP A 166 -9.09 7.62 19.58
CA ASP A 166 -9.34 8.83 20.36
C ASP A 166 -8.42 8.94 21.60
N ASN A 167 -7.95 7.80 22.13
CA ASN A 167 -6.96 7.74 23.20
C ASN A 167 -5.51 7.90 22.71
N GLY A 168 -5.31 8.20 21.41
CA GLY A 168 -4.00 8.46 20.83
C GLY A 168 -3.22 7.22 20.42
N MET A 169 -3.87 6.05 20.39
CA MET A 169 -3.25 4.84 19.85
C MET A 169 -3.08 5.01 18.33
N SER A 170 -1.84 4.86 17.86
CA SER A 170 -1.47 4.99 16.46
C SER A 170 -1.07 3.64 15.89
N ILE A 171 -1.38 3.39 14.62
CA ILE A 171 -0.85 2.22 13.88
C ILE A 171 0.67 2.14 14.01
N ASN A 172 1.36 3.28 14.09
CA ASN A 172 2.81 3.31 14.26
C ASN A 172 3.30 2.69 15.57
N ASP A 173 2.43 2.59 16.59
CA ASP A 173 2.74 1.97 17.88
C ASP A 173 2.43 0.46 17.90
N GLU A 174 1.54 0.01 17.00
CA GLU A 174 1.10 -1.39 16.91
C GLU A 174 1.76 -2.17 15.77
N VAL A 175 2.43 -1.49 14.84
CA VAL A 175 3.14 -2.18 13.75
C VAL A 175 4.40 -2.83 14.32
N ASP A 176 4.20 -3.94 15.03
CA ASP A 176 5.17 -5.01 15.12
C ASP A 176 5.42 -5.50 13.67
N ASP A 177 6.68 -5.57 13.28
CA ASP A 177 7.17 -5.88 11.93
C ASP A 177 6.53 -7.14 11.28
N SER A 178 5.84 -7.97 12.06
CA SER A 178 5.13 -9.16 11.59
C SER A 178 3.76 -8.87 10.92
N GLN A 179 3.17 -7.69 11.10
CA GLN A 179 1.85 -7.33 10.57
C GLN A 179 1.89 -6.49 9.29
N LEU A 180 3.05 -6.07 8.84
CA LEU A 180 3.23 -5.61 7.47
C LEU A 180 3.33 -6.81 6.49
N GLN A 181 2.61 -7.90 6.77
CA GLN A 181 2.29 -8.86 5.73
C GLN A 181 1.39 -8.13 4.75
N PHE A 182 2.01 -7.66 3.67
CA PHE A 182 1.28 -7.23 2.48
C PHE A 182 0.60 -8.47 1.91
N ASP A 183 -0.57 -8.80 2.41
CA ASP A 183 -1.52 -9.60 1.66
C ASP A 183 -1.89 -8.75 0.43
N PHE A 184 -1.11 -8.92 -0.61
CA PHE A 184 -1.57 -8.65 -1.97
C PHE A 184 -2.68 -9.68 -2.24
N ALA A 185 -3.84 -9.49 -1.62
CA ALA A 185 -5.06 -10.19 -1.99
C ALA A 185 -5.50 -9.69 -3.37
N GLY A 186 -4.72 -10.06 -4.38
CA GLY A 186 -5.21 -10.30 -5.69
C GLY A 186 -5.77 -11.71 -5.67
N ASP A 187 -7.08 -11.76 -5.67
CA ASP A 187 -7.92 -12.89 -6.06
C ASP A 187 -7.64 -14.23 -5.37
N SER A 188 -8.63 -14.65 -4.60
CA SER A 188 -8.77 -15.96 -3.99
C SER A 188 -8.69 -17.07 -5.05
N ASP A 189 -7.50 -17.61 -5.23
CA ASP A 189 -7.35 -19.01 -5.58
C ASP A 189 -6.69 -19.70 -4.37
N GLU A 190 -7.43 -20.66 -3.81
CA GLU A 190 -6.91 -21.57 -2.79
C GLU A 190 -5.52 -22.06 -3.20
N PRO A 191 -4.56 -22.24 -2.26
CA PRO A 191 -3.28 -22.80 -2.59
C PRO A 191 -3.53 -24.17 -3.21
N ALA A 192 -3.39 -24.27 -4.53
CA ALA A 192 -3.37 -25.54 -5.21
C ALA A 192 -2.35 -26.40 -4.52
N ASP A 193 -2.82 -27.49 -3.95
CA ASP A 193 -2.01 -28.49 -3.25
C ASP A 193 -0.81 -28.84 -4.15
N SER A 194 0.37 -28.35 -3.78
CA SER A 194 1.60 -28.49 -4.55
C SER A 194 2.00 -29.96 -4.73
N GLY A 195 1.43 -30.88 -3.94
CA GLY A 195 1.55 -32.32 -4.10
C GLY A 195 0.80 -32.82 -5.33
N ASN A 196 -0.37 -32.29 -5.61
CA ASN A 196 -1.20 -32.73 -6.74
C ASN A 196 -0.62 -32.24 -8.10
N LEU A 197 -0.02 -31.04 -8.13
CA LEU A 197 0.59 -30.49 -9.32
C LEU A 197 1.85 -31.25 -9.77
N MET A 198 2.65 -31.71 -8.83
CA MET A 198 3.83 -32.53 -9.14
C MET A 198 3.44 -33.91 -9.71
N ASP A 199 2.40 -34.52 -9.15
CA ASP A 199 1.91 -35.82 -9.63
C ASP A 199 1.29 -35.70 -11.04
N GLU A 200 0.56 -34.63 -11.35
CA GLU A 200 0.03 -34.36 -12.69
C GLU A 200 1.14 -34.09 -13.72
N VAL A 201 2.18 -33.36 -13.36
CA VAL A 201 3.33 -33.11 -14.24
C VAL A 201 4.12 -34.39 -14.49
N GLU A 202 4.33 -35.24 -13.47
CA GLU A 202 4.98 -36.55 -13.66
C GLU A 202 4.15 -37.49 -14.54
N GLN A 203 2.84 -37.49 -14.39
CA GLN A 203 1.94 -38.28 -15.21
C GLN A 203 1.97 -37.81 -16.68
N PHE A 204 1.91 -36.51 -16.92
CA PHE A 204 2.01 -35.92 -18.26
C PHE A 204 3.34 -36.25 -18.96
N LEU A 205 4.45 -36.19 -18.21
CA LEU A 205 5.77 -36.53 -18.77
C LEU A 205 5.92 -38.03 -19.06
N ARG A 206 5.27 -38.90 -18.30
CA ARG A 206 5.25 -40.36 -18.58
C ARG A 206 4.43 -40.69 -19.84
N GLU A 207 3.32 -39.99 -20.05
CA GLU A 207 2.47 -40.20 -21.23
C GLU A 207 3.15 -39.69 -22.51
N GLN A 208 4.00 -38.67 -22.46
CA GLN A 208 4.75 -38.19 -23.62
C GLN A 208 5.98 -39.04 -23.96
N ASN A 209 6.56 -39.77 -23.02
CA ASN A 209 7.74 -40.61 -23.23
C ASN A 209 7.42 -42.10 -23.51
N GLY A 210 6.14 -42.44 -23.66
CA GLY A 210 5.63 -43.81 -23.83
C GLY A 210 5.18 -44.16 -25.27
N ASN A 211 5.69 -43.45 -26.27
CA ASN A 211 5.44 -43.80 -27.69
C ASN A 211 6.75 -43.85 -28.49
#